data_e48216b18b963e7a262e253f6eff577a
#
_entry.id   e48216b18b963e7a262e253f6eff577a
#
_cell.length_a   1.000
_cell.length_b   1.000
_cell.length_c   1.000
_cell.angle_alpha   90.00
_cell.angle_beta   90.00
_cell.angle_gamma   90.00
#
_symmetry.space_group_name_H-M   'P 1'
#
loop_
_entity.id
_entity.type
_entity.pdbx_description
1 polymer ?
#
loop_
_entity_poly.entity_id
_entity_poly.type
_entity_poly.pdbx_seq_one_letter_code
_entity_poly.pdbx_strand_id
1 'polypeptide(L)'
;MVSIRAAVPGDAVAIARVHVESWRTTYAGIVPDEYLAGLDETLRLKLWQEWLTSGAVVLVAERKGAVVGFVHAGKIREAIESADAEIYSLYLLKDAQGRGIGRALLRVVSAVLQEQEFKSIALWVLERNRSRGFYEACGGRLARSKVIEIGGARLMEVAYWWPELSVLMEAE
;
A
#
# COMPACT_ATOMS: atom_id res chain seq x y z
N MET A 1 21.99 -0.68 -0.85
CA MET A 1 21.29 0.60 -0.64
C MET A 1 19.92 0.49 -1.27
N VAL A 2 18.88 1.07 -0.67
CA VAL A 2 17.52 1.15 -1.21
C VAL A 2 17.27 2.61 -1.56
N SER A 3 16.70 2.87 -2.72
CA SER A 3 16.22 4.19 -3.15
C SER A 3 14.71 4.18 -3.32
N ILE A 4 14.08 5.32 -3.02
CA ILE A 4 12.64 5.54 -3.25
C ILE A 4 12.52 6.66 -4.27
N ARG A 5 11.72 6.44 -5.29
CA ARG A 5 11.48 7.41 -6.36
C ARG A 5 10.04 7.32 -6.88
N ALA A 6 9.61 8.36 -7.56
CA ALA A 6 8.35 8.29 -8.30
C ALA A 6 8.39 7.18 -9.35
N ALA A 7 7.27 6.46 -9.48
CA ALA A 7 7.12 5.47 -10.53
C ALA A 7 6.99 6.16 -11.89
N VAL A 8 7.55 5.50 -12.91
CA VAL A 8 7.41 5.89 -14.31
C VAL A 8 6.63 4.81 -15.06
N PRO A 9 6.04 5.09 -16.24
CA PRO A 9 5.25 4.09 -16.98
C PRO A 9 5.97 2.76 -17.21
N GLY A 10 7.30 2.79 -17.38
CA GLY A 10 8.13 1.59 -17.52
C GLY A 10 8.18 0.67 -16.28
N ASP A 11 7.78 1.17 -15.11
CA ASP A 11 7.74 0.37 -13.87
C ASP A 11 6.50 -0.54 -13.78
N ALA A 12 5.50 -0.36 -14.63
CA ALA A 12 4.23 -1.08 -14.55
C ALA A 12 4.39 -2.60 -14.46
N VAL A 13 5.31 -3.18 -15.21
CA VAL A 13 5.61 -4.63 -15.21
C VAL A 13 6.15 -5.05 -13.83
N ALA A 14 7.14 -4.34 -13.31
CA ALA A 14 7.74 -4.65 -12.03
C ALA A 14 6.75 -4.46 -10.86
N ILE A 15 5.93 -3.41 -10.90
CA ILE A 15 4.90 -3.15 -9.90
C ILE A 15 3.83 -4.26 -9.94
N ALA A 16 3.36 -4.65 -11.12
CA ALA A 16 2.38 -5.74 -11.26
C ALA A 16 2.91 -7.05 -10.67
N ARG A 17 4.16 -7.39 -10.92
CA ARG A 17 4.83 -8.56 -10.32
C ARG A 17 4.87 -8.45 -8.79
N VAL A 18 5.38 -7.37 -8.25
CA VAL A 18 5.44 -7.14 -6.79
C VAL A 18 4.04 -7.25 -6.18
N HIS A 19 3.02 -6.69 -6.81
CA HIS A 19 1.64 -6.73 -6.35
C HIS A 19 1.14 -8.18 -6.21
N VAL A 20 1.28 -8.99 -7.26
CA VAL A 20 0.83 -10.39 -7.26
C VAL A 20 1.63 -11.24 -6.29
N GLU A 21 2.96 -11.17 -6.31
CA GLU A 21 3.83 -11.93 -5.41
C GLU A 21 3.57 -11.57 -3.94
N SER A 22 3.41 -10.29 -3.63
CA SER A 22 3.13 -9.83 -2.26
C SER A 22 1.77 -10.32 -1.76
N TRP A 23 0.75 -10.32 -2.61
CA TRP A 23 -0.56 -10.87 -2.26
C TRP A 23 -0.47 -12.37 -1.93
N ARG A 24 0.20 -13.14 -2.77
CA ARG A 24 0.37 -14.59 -2.56
C ARG A 24 1.11 -14.92 -1.27
N THR A 25 2.10 -14.13 -0.89
CA THR A 25 2.85 -14.37 0.36
C THR A 25 2.16 -13.79 1.60
N THR A 26 1.56 -12.60 1.48
CA THR A 26 0.94 -11.90 2.63
C THR A 26 -0.38 -12.53 3.03
N TYR A 27 -1.21 -12.93 2.06
CA TYR A 27 -2.58 -13.37 2.29
C TYR A 27 -2.78 -14.88 2.25
N ALA A 28 -1.71 -15.67 2.14
CA ALA A 28 -1.77 -17.12 2.31
C ALA A 28 -2.39 -17.48 3.67
N GLY A 29 -3.41 -18.33 3.66
CA GLY A 29 -4.17 -18.72 4.86
C GLY A 29 -5.16 -17.64 5.35
N ILE A 30 -5.32 -16.53 4.65
CA ILE A 30 -6.28 -15.45 4.96
C ILE A 30 -7.31 -15.33 3.83
N VAL A 31 -6.85 -15.19 2.60
CA VAL A 31 -7.67 -15.15 1.39
C VAL A 31 -7.70 -16.55 0.79
N PRO A 32 -8.83 -17.00 0.18
CA PRO A 32 -8.92 -18.33 -0.43
C PRO A 32 -7.78 -18.63 -1.40
N ASP A 33 -7.22 -19.83 -1.29
CA ASP A 33 -6.07 -20.25 -2.10
C ASP A 33 -6.36 -20.20 -3.61
N GLU A 34 -7.58 -20.55 -4.03
CA GLU A 34 -7.99 -20.46 -5.44
C GLU A 34 -7.95 -19.02 -5.96
N TYR A 35 -8.36 -18.06 -5.14
CA TYR A 35 -8.29 -16.64 -5.50
C TYR A 35 -6.84 -16.20 -5.67
N LEU A 36 -5.95 -16.55 -4.74
CA LEU A 36 -4.54 -16.21 -4.82
C LEU A 36 -3.84 -16.88 -6.01
N ALA A 37 -4.18 -18.14 -6.30
CA ALA A 37 -3.68 -18.87 -7.47
C ALA A 37 -4.15 -18.25 -8.78
N GLY A 38 -5.38 -17.71 -8.80
CA GLY A 38 -5.98 -17.05 -9.97
C GLY A 38 -5.49 -15.62 -10.23
N LEU A 39 -4.64 -15.04 -9.37
CA LEU A 39 -4.07 -13.71 -9.59
C LEU A 39 -3.21 -13.71 -10.86
N ASP A 40 -3.51 -12.79 -11.77
CA ASP A 40 -2.88 -12.69 -13.10
C ASP A 40 -2.07 -11.40 -13.21
N GLU A 41 -0.76 -11.54 -13.40
CA GLU A 41 0.15 -10.40 -13.59
C GLU A 41 -0.18 -9.60 -14.86
N THR A 42 -0.69 -10.25 -15.91
CA THR A 42 -1.05 -9.56 -17.17
C THR A 42 -2.23 -8.63 -16.97
N LEU A 43 -3.27 -9.09 -16.27
CA LEU A 43 -4.41 -8.23 -15.91
C LEU A 43 -3.97 -7.11 -14.98
N ARG A 44 -3.13 -7.42 -14.01
CA ARG A 44 -2.59 -6.43 -13.08
C ARG A 44 -1.72 -5.39 -13.78
N LEU A 45 -0.93 -5.80 -14.76
CA LEU A 45 -0.13 -4.90 -15.59
C LEU A 45 -1.00 -3.87 -16.32
N LYS A 46 -2.12 -4.29 -16.94
CA LYS A 46 -3.04 -3.36 -17.61
C LYS A 46 -3.57 -2.30 -16.65
N LEU A 47 -3.99 -2.70 -15.45
CA LEU A 47 -4.45 -1.77 -14.41
C LEU A 47 -3.35 -0.79 -13.99
N TRP A 48 -2.11 -1.26 -13.79
CA TRP A 48 -0.99 -0.39 -13.45
C TRP A 48 -0.62 0.59 -14.55
N GLN A 49 -0.71 0.19 -15.81
CA GLN A 49 -0.53 1.11 -16.94
C GLN A 49 -1.53 2.26 -16.91
N GLU A 50 -2.79 2.00 -16.55
CA GLU A 50 -3.83 3.01 -16.38
C GLU A 50 -3.58 3.86 -15.12
N TRP A 51 -3.32 3.25 -13.97
CA TRP A 51 -3.13 3.97 -12.72
C TRP A 51 -1.91 4.89 -12.71
N LEU A 52 -0.82 4.52 -13.35
CA LEU A 52 0.37 5.36 -13.47
C LEU A 52 0.11 6.65 -14.28
N THR A 53 -0.96 6.71 -15.04
CA THR A 53 -1.38 7.90 -15.80
C THR A 53 -2.56 8.64 -15.16
N SER A 54 -3.09 8.18 -14.02
CA SER A 54 -4.31 8.70 -13.38
C SER A 54 -4.08 9.97 -12.54
N GLY A 55 -2.83 10.37 -12.33
CA GLY A 55 -2.47 11.48 -11.44
C GLY A 55 -2.37 11.11 -9.95
N ALA A 56 -2.62 9.86 -9.59
CA ALA A 56 -2.35 9.37 -8.24
C ALA A 56 -0.84 9.27 -7.97
N VAL A 57 -0.46 9.35 -6.69
CA VAL A 57 0.93 9.22 -6.28
C VAL A 57 1.32 7.75 -6.25
N VAL A 58 2.31 7.37 -7.05
CA VAL A 58 2.91 6.03 -7.00
C VAL A 58 4.41 6.17 -6.82
N LEU A 59 4.94 5.57 -5.75
CA LEU A 59 6.37 5.51 -5.47
C LEU A 59 6.83 4.06 -5.47
N VAL A 60 8.02 3.82 -5.97
CA VAL A 60 8.67 2.50 -5.94
C VAL A 60 9.90 2.53 -5.04
N ALA A 61 10.11 1.42 -4.35
CA ALA A 61 11.36 1.12 -3.65
C ALA A 61 12.22 0.22 -4.53
N GLU A 62 13.40 0.69 -4.87
CA GLU A 62 14.35 0.00 -5.72
C GLU A 62 15.56 -0.46 -4.91
N ARG A 63 15.95 -1.73 -5.06
CA ARG A 63 17.11 -2.34 -4.43
C ARG A 63 17.93 -3.08 -5.49
N LYS A 64 19.19 -2.68 -5.65
CA LYS A 64 20.10 -3.27 -6.67
C LYS A 64 19.53 -3.24 -8.09
N GLY A 65 18.86 -2.13 -8.47
CA GLY A 65 18.26 -1.96 -9.79
C GLY A 65 16.93 -2.69 -10.02
N ALA A 66 16.35 -3.31 -8.99
CA ALA A 66 15.06 -3.99 -9.09
C ALA A 66 14.02 -3.38 -8.14
N VAL A 67 12.79 -3.21 -8.60
CA VAL A 67 11.65 -2.79 -7.77
C VAL A 67 11.30 -3.93 -6.83
N VAL A 68 11.33 -3.66 -5.52
CA VAL A 68 11.04 -4.61 -4.44
C VAL A 68 9.82 -4.24 -3.61
N GLY A 69 9.24 -3.09 -3.86
CA GLY A 69 8.05 -2.62 -3.18
C GLY A 69 7.52 -1.35 -3.82
N PHE A 70 6.30 -0.98 -3.44
CA PHE A 70 5.67 0.26 -3.90
C PHE A 70 4.62 0.75 -2.91
N VAL A 71 4.25 2.01 -3.03
CA VAL A 71 3.08 2.63 -2.40
C VAL A 71 2.27 3.36 -3.46
N HIS A 72 0.95 3.22 -3.40
CA HIS A 72 -0.02 3.90 -4.25
C HIS A 72 -0.98 4.67 -3.36
N ALA A 73 -1.09 5.97 -3.55
CA ALA A 73 -1.89 6.85 -2.72
C ALA A 73 -2.55 7.96 -3.53
N GLY A 74 -3.57 8.56 -2.97
CA GLY A 74 -4.27 9.69 -3.59
C GLY A 74 -5.41 10.18 -2.72
N LYS A 75 -6.41 10.81 -3.34
CA LYS A 75 -7.60 11.30 -2.65
C LYS A 75 -8.36 10.16 -1.99
N ILE A 76 -8.92 10.42 -0.81
CA ILE A 76 -9.78 9.47 -0.09
C ILE A 76 -10.97 9.04 -0.96
N ARG A 77 -11.23 7.74 -1.04
CA ARG A 77 -12.34 7.16 -1.82
C ARG A 77 -13.60 6.94 -0.99
N GLU A 78 -13.42 6.65 0.28
CA GLU A 78 -14.49 6.41 1.25
C GLU A 78 -14.14 7.15 2.54
N ALA A 79 -15.12 7.81 3.16
CA ALA A 79 -14.87 8.58 4.37
C ALA A 79 -14.36 7.71 5.53
N ILE A 80 -13.20 8.06 6.05
CA ILE A 80 -12.57 7.49 7.24
C ILE A 80 -12.16 8.67 8.12
N GLU A 81 -12.88 8.87 9.21
CA GLU A 81 -12.69 10.03 10.11
C GLU A 81 -12.60 11.34 9.30
N SER A 82 -11.57 12.14 9.53
CA SER A 82 -11.31 13.38 8.78
C SER A 82 -10.22 13.23 7.71
N ALA A 83 -9.91 12.01 7.31
CA ALA A 83 -8.88 11.78 6.29
C ALA A 83 -9.27 12.37 4.95
N ASP A 84 -8.34 13.05 4.30
CA ASP A 84 -8.48 13.61 2.96
C ASP A 84 -7.68 12.84 1.90
N ALA A 85 -6.68 12.06 2.32
CA ALA A 85 -5.93 11.15 1.48
C ALA A 85 -6.07 9.69 1.92
N GLU A 86 -5.76 8.76 1.01
CA GLU A 86 -5.78 7.32 1.24
C GLU A 86 -4.55 6.66 0.63
N ILE A 87 -3.95 5.72 1.37
CA ILE A 87 -3.05 4.73 0.81
C ILE A 87 -3.89 3.59 0.26
N TYR A 88 -3.94 3.46 -1.06
CA TYR A 88 -4.70 2.40 -1.74
C TYR A 88 -4.01 1.06 -1.65
N SER A 89 -2.67 1.06 -1.70
CA SER A 89 -1.85 -0.14 -1.56
C SER A 89 -0.42 0.20 -1.13
N LEU A 90 0.14 -0.66 -0.28
CA LEU A 90 1.54 -0.64 0.14
C LEU A 90 2.01 -2.08 0.22
N TYR A 91 2.86 -2.49 -0.69
CA TYR A 91 3.34 -3.86 -0.77
C TYR A 91 4.85 -3.93 -0.94
N LEU A 92 5.45 -4.93 -0.28
CA LEU A 92 6.85 -5.27 -0.37
C LEU A 92 6.99 -6.77 -0.62
N LEU A 93 7.95 -7.15 -1.45
CA LEU A 93 8.37 -8.54 -1.54
C LEU A 93 8.81 -9.04 -0.17
N LYS A 94 8.58 -10.32 0.11
CA LYS A 94 8.83 -10.91 1.44
C LYS A 94 10.28 -10.70 1.92
N ASP A 95 11.25 -10.83 1.03
CA ASP A 95 12.68 -10.62 1.34
C ASP A 95 13.09 -9.14 1.52
N ALA A 96 12.21 -8.22 1.18
CA ALA A 96 12.37 -6.78 1.40
C ALA A 96 11.74 -6.29 2.70
N GLN A 97 10.91 -7.09 3.35
CA GLN A 97 10.24 -6.74 4.60
C GLN A 97 11.21 -6.73 5.79
N GLY A 98 10.84 -6.02 6.88
CA GLY A 98 11.65 -5.96 8.09
C GLY A 98 12.97 -5.18 7.95
N ARG A 99 13.13 -4.38 6.89
CA ARG A 99 14.34 -3.61 6.59
C ARG A 99 14.12 -2.08 6.57
N GLY A 100 13.02 -1.61 7.16
CA GLY A 100 12.67 -0.18 7.18
C GLY A 100 12.11 0.38 5.87
N ILE A 101 12.01 -0.43 4.79
CA ILE A 101 11.56 0.04 3.47
C ILE A 101 10.11 0.53 3.50
N GLY A 102 9.22 -0.18 4.19
CA GLY A 102 7.83 0.24 4.33
C GLY A 102 7.68 1.60 5.02
N ARG A 103 8.43 1.81 6.10
CA ARG A 103 8.47 3.10 6.81
C ARG A 103 9.01 4.21 5.92
N ALA A 104 10.07 3.96 5.18
CA ALA A 104 10.62 4.92 4.23
C ALA A 104 9.63 5.28 3.10
N LEU A 105 8.88 4.30 2.57
CA LEU A 105 7.80 4.56 1.60
C LEU A 105 6.69 5.43 2.20
N LEU A 106 6.23 5.12 3.43
CA LEU A 106 5.22 5.94 4.13
C LEU A 106 5.70 7.37 4.34
N ARG A 107 6.96 7.56 4.76
CA ARG A 107 7.54 8.88 4.97
C ARG A 107 7.57 9.69 3.67
N VAL A 108 8.06 9.10 2.57
CA VAL A 108 8.18 9.82 1.30
C VAL A 108 6.81 10.12 0.68
N VAL A 109 5.87 9.16 0.70
CA VAL A 109 4.52 9.40 0.15
C VAL A 109 3.79 10.47 0.96
N SER A 110 3.96 10.51 2.29
CA SER A 110 3.35 11.55 3.13
C SER A 110 3.90 12.94 2.81
N ALA A 111 5.21 13.06 2.55
CA ALA A 111 5.81 14.32 2.12
C ALA A 111 5.25 14.79 0.77
N VAL A 112 5.15 13.88 -0.21
CA VAL A 112 4.57 14.19 -1.53
C VAL A 112 3.09 14.62 -1.42
N LEU A 113 2.31 13.92 -0.60
CA LEU A 113 0.91 14.27 -0.37
C LEU A 113 0.77 15.63 0.34
N GLN A 114 1.65 15.95 1.28
CA GLN A 114 1.67 17.24 1.94
C GLN A 114 1.97 18.39 0.95
N GLU A 115 2.88 18.17 0.01
CA GLU A 115 3.14 19.13 -1.08
C GLU A 115 1.92 19.34 -1.99
N GLN A 116 1.03 18.34 -2.07
CA GLN A 116 -0.26 18.43 -2.78
C GLN A 116 -1.41 18.95 -1.87
N GLU A 117 -1.07 19.55 -0.73
CA GLU A 117 -2.00 20.17 0.23
C GLU A 117 -2.91 19.19 1.01
N PHE A 118 -2.71 17.86 0.93
CA PHE A 118 -3.34 16.92 1.83
C PHE A 118 -2.80 17.10 3.25
N LYS A 119 -3.64 16.83 4.25
CA LYS A 119 -3.31 17.04 5.68
C LYS A 119 -3.29 15.76 6.48
N SER A 120 -4.13 14.82 6.10
CA SER A 120 -4.39 13.59 6.83
C SER A 120 -4.48 12.40 5.88
N ILE A 121 -4.26 11.19 6.39
CA ILE A 121 -4.26 9.99 5.57
C ILE A 121 -4.90 8.82 6.31
N ALA A 122 -5.51 7.91 5.55
CA ALA A 122 -6.03 6.65 6.05
C ALA A 122 -5.70 5.50 5.11
N LEU A 123 -5.88 4.28 5.59
CA LEU A 123 -5.81 3.06 4.78
C LEU A 123 -6.72 1.98 5.35
N TRP A 124 -7.10 1.05 4.47
CA TRP A 124 -7.75 -0.19 4.84
C TRP A 124 -6.77 -1.35 4.81
N VAL A 125 -6.87 -2.27 5.75
CA VAL A 125 -6.06 -3.49 5.83
C VAL A 125 -6.91 -4.63 6.38
N LEU A 126 -6.72 -5.85 5.86
CA LEU A 126 -7.42 -7.02 6.41
C LEU A 126 -7.05 -7.20 7.88
N GLU A 127 -8.06 -7.47 8.73
CA GLU A 127 -7.89 -7.63 10.18
C GLU A 127 -6.83 -8.69 10.53
N ARG A 128 -6.75 -9.77 9.76
CA ARG A 128 -5.80 -10.87 9.95
C ARG A 128 -4.42 -10.61 9.32
N ASN A 129 -4.23 -9.48 8.63
CA ASN A 129 -2.92 -9.12 8.07
C ASN A 129 -1.93 -8.80 9.20
N ARG A 130 -0.79 -9.48 9.18
CA ARG A 130 0.29 -9.27 10.16
C ARG A 130 0.91 -7.88 10.12
N SER A 131 0.72 -7.14 9.02
CA SER A 131 1.20 -5.76 8.88
C SER A 131 0.47 -4.74 9.76
N ARG A 132 -0.60 -5.11 10.46
CA ARG A 132 -1.32 -4.19 11.35
C ARG A 132 -0.41 -3.57 12.40
N GLY A 133 0.40 -4.39 13.07
CA GLY A 133 1.37 -3.90 14.05
C GLY A 133 2.38 -2.89 13.50
N PHE A 134 2.71 -2.99 12.21
CA PHE A 134 3.53 -1.99 11.53
C PHE A 134 2.82 -0.63 11.44
N TYR A 135 1.54 -0.59 11.07
CA TYR A 135 0.79 0.66 11.00
C TYR A 135 0.59 1.29 12.38
N GLU A 136 0.31 0.47 13.40
CA GLU A 136 0.22 0.92 14.80
C GLU A 136 1.55 1.49 15.29
N ALA A 137 2.67 0.83 14.99
CA ALA A 137 4.02 1.31 15.31
C ALA A 137 4.41 2.60 14.56
N CYS A 138 3.75 2.90 13.44
CA CYS A 138 3.88 4.17 12.73
C CYS A 138 2.88 5.24 13.22
N GLY A 139 2.21 5.03 14.35
CA GLY A 139 1.29 5.99 14.95
C GLY A 139 -0.13 5.98 14.37
N GLY A 140 -0.48 4.96 13.59
CA GLY A 140 -1.83 4.77 13.05
C GLY A 140 -2.85 4.50 14.15
N ARG A 141 -3.98 5.20 14.08
CA ARG A 141 -5.11 5.04 15.00
C ARG A 141 -6.17 4.17 14.34
N LEU A 142 -6.63 3.15 15.05
CA LEU A 142 -7.74 2.32 14.60
C LEU A 142 -9.01 3.17 14.54
N ALA A 143 -9.64 3.26 13.38
CA ALA A 143 -10.78 4.13 13.13
C ALA A 143 -12.08 3.34 13.03
N ARG A 144 -12.18 2.40 12.09
CA ARG A 144 -13.41 1.63 11.83
C ARG A 144 -13.09 0.27 11.23
N SER A 145 -14.13 -0.56 11.12
CA SER A 145 -14.06 -1.86 10.46
C SER A 145 -15.26 -2.09 9.56
N LYS A 146 -15.11 -2.94 8.56
CA LYS A 146 -16.19 -3.41 7.69
C LYS A 146 -15.90 -4.81 7.17
N VAL A 147 -16.96 -5.50 6.77
CA VAL A 147 -16.86 -6.80 6.09
C VAL A 147 -16.75 -6.55 4.60
N ILE A 148 -15.79 -7.22 3.96
CA ILE A 148 -15.65 -7.25 2.50
C ILE A 148 -15.68 -8.69 2.02
N GLU A 149 -15.83 -8.88 0.72
CA GLU A 149 -15.77 -10.19 0.08
C GLU A 149 -14.58 -10.26 -0.87
N ILE A 150 -13.75 -11.28 -0.69
CA ILE A 150 -12.62 -11.58 -1.59
C ILE A 150 -12.67 -13.08 -1.92
N GLY A 151 -12.80 -13.40 -3.21
CA GLY A 151 -12.84 -14.79 -3.66
C GLY A 151 -13.98 -15.61 -3.05
N GLY A 152 -15.12 -14.99 -2.77
CA GLY A 152 -16.28 -15.62 -2.13
C GLY A 152 -16.19 -15.75 -0.60
N ALA A 153 -15.06 -15.41 0.01
CA ALA A 153 -14.90 -15.39 1.47
C ALA A 153 -15.24 -14.01 2.04
N ARG A 154 -16.02 -14.02 3.12
CA ARG A 154 -16.29 -12.79 3.89
C ARG A 154 -15.17 -12.55 4.88
N LEU A 155 -14.49 -11.43 4.73
CA LEU A 155 -13.33 -11.04 5.52
C LEU A 155 -13.58 -9.69 6.18
N MET A 156 -13.01 -9.52 7.38
CA MET A 156 -13.02 -8.23 8.07
C MET A 156 -11.82 -7.42 7.61
N GLU A 157 -12.03 -6.15 7.24
CA GLU A 157 -10.95 -5.18 7.15
C GLU A 157 -11.14 -4.06 8.16
N VAL A 158 -10.02 -3.47 8.56
CA VAL A 158 -9.95 -2.38 9.52
C VAL A 158 -9.26 -1.18 8.90
N ALA A 159 -9.67 0.01 9.30
CA ALA A 159 -9.03 1.25 8.85
C ALA A 159 -8.09 1.79 9.93
N TYR A 160 -6.91 2.22 9.49
CA TYR A 160 -6.02 3.04 10.27
C TYR A 160 -6.00 4.46 9.71
N TRP A 161 -5.89 5.43 10.60
CA TRP A 161 -5.95 6.84 10.28
C TRP A 161 -4.85 7.63 11.02
N TRP A 162 -4.27 8.57 10.32
CA TRP A 162 -3.32 9.56 10.82
C TRP A 162 -3.92 10.95 10.60
N PRO A 163 -4.27 11.69 11.68
CA PRO A 163 -4.86 13.02 11.57
C PRO A 163 -3.91 14.05 10.96
N GLU A 164 -2.61 13.77 11.04
CA GLU A 164 -1.56 14.64 10.51
C GLU A 164 -0.50 13.81 9.78
N LEU A 165 -0.17 14.19 8.54
CA LEU A 165 0.88 13.53 7.74
C LEU A 165 2.27 13.63 8.37
N SER A 166 2.53 14.68 9.16
CA SER A 166 3.79 14.89 9.88
C SER A 166 4.18 13.70 10.76
N VAL A 167 3.22 13.01 11.35
CA VAL A 167 3.47 11.81 12.18
C VAL A 167 4.21 10.73 11.40
N LEU A 168 3.86 10.53 10.12
CA LEU A 168 4.52 9.55 9.24
C LEU A 168 5.88 10.04 8.71
N MET A 169 6.08 11.35 8.66
CA MET A 169 7.33 11.94 8.18
C MET A 169 8.44 11.90 9.25
N GLU A 170 8.05 11.96 10.53
CA GLU A 170 8.96 11.97 11.69
C GLU A 170 9.24 10.57 12.26
N ALA A 171 8.50 9.55 11.85
CA ALA A 171 8.66 8.19 12.35
C ALA A 171 10.05 7.61 12.00
N GLU A 172 10.91 7.39 13.00
CA GLU A 172 12.23 6.77 12.88
C GLU A 172 12.17 5.23 12.67
#